data_bc22b126c52f02db7ddbebbabe9b66db
#
_entry.id   bc22b126c52f02db7ddbebbabe9b66db
#
_cell.length_a   1.000
_cell.length_b   1.000
_cell.length_c   1.000
_cell.angle_alpha   90.00
_cell.angle_beta   90.00
_cell.angle_gamma   90.00
#
_symmetry.space_group_name_H-M   'P 1'
#
loop_
_entity.id
_entity.type
_entity.pdbx_description
1 polymer ?
#
loop_
_entity_poly.entity_id
_entity_poly.type
_entity_poly.pdbx_seq_one_letter_code
_entity_poly.pdbx_strand_id
1 'polypeptide(L)'
;MQLYRDDGIVLRTQKLGEADRIITILGRTSGRIRAVAKGVRRTKSRFGARLEPFTHVDLMLHTGRSLDIITQAEVIRPYGQPLPGDYPRYTAGVAMLETAERFTPVEKEPALRQLLLLIGGLRALGDAEHAPGLVLDAFLLRSLAVAGYAPALQECARCGAPESGVTGSGRRLPAFAVAAGGMVCASCRPPGAASPAAPTVALMLALLSGDWDMADRSERRHRVECSGLVAAYLQWHLEHSIRSLRHVERV
;
A
#
# COMPACT_ATOMS: atom_id res chain seq x y z
N MET A 1 -27.30 -19.73 -5.02
CA MET A 1 -26.34 -18.96 -4.20
C MET A 1 -25.37 -19.95 -3.61
N GLN A 2 -24.08 -19.83 -3.93
CA GLN A 2 -23.05 -20.71 -3.43
C GLN A 2 -22.47 -20.12 -2.13
N LEU A 3 -22.25 -20.95 -1.12
CA LEU A 3 -21.56 -20.59 0.12
C LEU A 3 -20.07 -20.80 -0.07
N TYR A 4 -19.24 -19.83 0.36
CA TYR A 4 -17.79 -19.95 0.33
C TYR A 4 -17.16 -19.22 1.55
N ARG A 5 -15.93 -19.61 1.87
CA ARG A 5 -15.14 -19.02 2.96
C ARG A 5 -13.91 -18.35 2.40
N ASP A 6 -13.56 -17.19 2.94
CA ASP A 6 -12.30 -16.50 2.66
C ASP A 6 -11.86 -15.71 3.89
N ASP A 7 -10.57 -15.45 4.03
CA ASP A 7 -10.02 -14.53 5.02
C ASP A 7 -9.40 -13.32 4.32
N GLY A 8 -9.46 -12.15 4.97
CA GLY A 8 -8.93 -10.94 4.35
C GLY A 8 -8.99 -9.70 5.24
N ILE A 9 -8.44 -8.61 4.71
CA ILE A 9 -8.45 -7.31 5.38
C ILE A 9 -9.65 -6.48 4.93
N VAL A 10 -10.40 -5.93 5.89
CA VAL A 10 -11.45 -4.95 5.62
C VAL A 10 -10.78 -3.64 5.20
N LEU A 11 -10.97 -3.25 3.93
CA LEU A 11 -10.39 -2.03 3.36
C LEU A 11 -11.26 -0.81 3.63
N ARG A 12 -12.58 -0.96 3.44
CA ARG A 12 -13.52 0.15 3.51
C ARG A 12 -14.94 -0.31 3.83
N THR A 13 -15.71 0.57 4.47
CA THR A 13 -17.14 0.37 4.71
C THR A 13 -17.96 1.52 4.14
N GLN A 14 -19.11 1.23 3.56
CA GLN A 14 -20.07 2.20 3.03
C GLN A 14 -21.47 1.92 3.57
N LYS A 15 -22.22 2.97 3.92
CA LYS A 15 -23.62 2.83 4.35
C LYS A 15 -24.47 2.31 3.18
N LEU A 16 -25.35 1.35 3.47
CA LEU A 16 -26.36 0.84 2.55
C LEU A 16 -27.70 0.84 3.27
N GLY A 17 -28.60 1.77 2.88
CA GLY A 17 -29.85 1.98 3.61
C GLY A 17 -29.64 2.34 5.08
N GLU A 18 -30.60 1.98 5.93
CA GLU A 18 -30.61 2.37 7.34
C GLU A 18 -29.75 1.46 8.22
N ALA A 19 -29.77 0.15 7.97
CA ALA A 19 -29.22 -0.87 8.87
C ALA A 19 -27.98 -1.58 8.34
N ASP A 20 -27.72 -1.52 7.04
CA ASP A 20 -26.72 -2.34 6.36
C ASP A 20 -25.46 -1.53 6.01
N ARG A 21 -24.39 -2.23 5.65
CA ARG A 21 -23.19 -1.67 5.05
C ARG A 21 -22.71 -2.55 3.90
N ILE A 22 -22.13 -1.93 2.89
CA ILE A 22 -21.24 -2.61 1.94
C ILE A 22 -19.83 -2.60 2.52
N ILE A 23 -19.24 -3.77 2.60
CA ILE A 23 -17.88 -3.99 3.10
C ILE A 23 -17.00 -4.34 1.90
N THR A 24 -15.93 -3.58 1.70
CA THR A 24 -14.88 -3.92 0.71
C THR A 24 -13.74 -4.61 1.45
N ILE A 25 -13.39 -5.81 1.00
CA ILE A 25 -12.40 -6.68 1.62
C ILE A 25 -11.36 -7.08 0.56
N LEU A 26 -10.11 -7.14 0.94
CA LEU A 26 -9.07 -7.81 0.16
C LEU A 26 -8.90 -9.21 0.74
N GLY A 27 -9.47 -10.19 0.05
CA GLY A 27 -9.47 -11.60 0.45
C GLY A 27 -8.21 -12.34 -0.02
N ARG A 28 -7.91 -13.43 0.66
CA ARG A 28 -6.76 -14.29 0.37
C ARG A 28 -6.91 -15.04 -0.94
N THR A 29 -8.08 -15.61 -1.15
CA THR A 29 -8.38 -16.48 -2.29
C THR A 29 -9.09 -15.72 -3.40
N SER A 30 -10.06 -14.88 -3.02
CA SER A 30 -10.97 -14.24 -3.98
C SER A 30 -10.50 -12.83 -4.42
N GLY A 31 -9.36 -12.32 -3.91
CA GLY A 31 -8.94 -10.95 -4.19
C GLY A 31 -9.92 -9.92 -3.63
N ARG A 32 -10.22 -8.85 -4.36
CA ARG A 32 -11.15 -7.83 -3.87
C ARG A 32 -12.60 -8.30 -3.93
N ILE A 33 -13.27 -8.29 -2.77
CA ILE A 33 -14.67 -8.67 -2.58
C ILE A 33 -15.46 -7.45 -2.12
N ARG A 34 -16.66 -7.27 -2.66
CA ARG A 34 -17.66 -6.35 -2.11
C ARG A 34 -18.87 -7.14 -1.63
N ALA A 35 -19.18 -7.03 -0.35
CA ALA A 35 -20.24 -7.82 0.27
C ALA A 35 -21.13 -6.97 1.19
N VAL A 36 -22.40 -7.33 1.31
CA VAL A 36 -23.37 -6.71 2.21
C VAL A 36 -23.33 -7.38 3.56
N ALA A 37 -23.12 -6.58 4.62
CA ALA A 37 -23.31 -6.97 6.01
C ALA A 37 -24.68 -6.49 6.47
N LYS A 38 -25.69 -7.39 6.43
CA LYS A 38 -27.08 -7.05 6.80
C LYS A 38 -27.23 -6.80 8.30
N GLY A 39 -27.87 -5.70 8.66
CA GLY A 39 -28.14 -5.32 10.05
C GLY A 39 -26.90 -4.94 10.86
N VAL A 40 -25.74 -4.71 10.22
CA VAL A 40 -24.48 -4.40 10.92
C VAL A 40 -24.53 -3.11 11.75
N ARG A 41 -25.41 -2.16 11.40
CA ARG A 41 -25.58 -0.89 12.11
C ARG A 41 -26.60 -0.95 13.25
N ARG A 42 -27.29 -2.07 13.43
CA ARG A 42 -28.24 -2.25 14.56
C ARG A 42 -27.48 -2.40 15.86
N THR A 43 -28.03 -1.86 16.96
CA THR A 43 -27.42 -1.93 18.30
C THR A 43 -27.11 -3.37 18.75
N LYS A 44 -27.97 -4.33 18.39
CA LYS A 44 -27.77 -5.76 18.66
C LYS A 44 -27.22 -6.49 17.42
N SER A 45 -26.29 -5.86 16.68
CA SER A 45 -25.69 -6.50 15.52
C SER A 45 -24.82 -7.69 15.92
N ARG A 46 -25.00 -8.82 15.23
CA ARG A 46 -24.13 -10.00 15.39
C ARG A 46 -22.70 -9.78 14.93
N PHE A 47 -22.44 -8.75 14.09
CA PHE A 47 -21.12 -8.43 13.60
C PHE A 47 -20.33 -7.50 14.53
N GLY A 48 -21.01 -6.59 15.25
CA GLY A 48 -20.36 -5.60 16.11
C GLY A 48 -19.29 -4.81 15.34
N ALA A 49 -18.11 -4.66 15.93
CA ALA A 49 -16.98 -3.97 15.34
C ALA A 49 -16.09 -4.87 14.44
N ARG A 50 -16.48 -6.13 14.18
CA ARG A 50 -15.64 -7.09 13.45
C ARG A 50 -15.37 -6.69 12.00
N LEU A 51 -16.23 -5.88 11.41
CA LEU A 51 -16.15 -5.46 10.00
C LEU A 51 -15.71 -4.01 9.82
N GLU A 52 -15.03 -3.43 10.82
CA GLU A 52 -14.42 -2.11 10.68
C GLU A 52 -13.10 -2.18 9.89
N PRO A 53 -12.70 -1.10 9.18
CA PRO A 53 -11.44 -1.05 8.46
C PRO A 53 -10.24 -1.48 9.32
N PHE A 54 -9.17 -1.97 8.69
CA PHE A 54 -7.96 -2.55 9.31
C PHE A 54 -8.15 -3.91 9.98
N THR A 55 -9.38 -4.45 10.05
CA THR A 55 -9.60 -5.75 10.68
C THR A 55 -9.28 -6.88 9.72
N HIS A 56 -8.43 -7.81 10.13
CA HIS A 56 -8.25 -9.10 9.47
C HIS A 56 -9.37 -10.03 9.96
N VAL A 57 -10.19 -10.51 9.06
CA VAL A 57 -11.39 -11.29 9.36
C VAL A 57 -11.42 -12.59 8.56
N ASP A 58 -11.96 -13.62 9.20
CA ASP A 58 -12.41 -14.86 8.57
C ASP A 58 -13.91 -14.74 8.29
N LEU A 59 -14.31 -14.98 7.05
CA LEU A 59 -15.64 -14.71 6.55
C LEU A 59 -16.29 -15.93 5.93
N MET A 60 -17.57 -16.10 6.21
CA MET A 60 -18.46 -16.96 5.45
C MET A 60 -19.38 -16.08 4.60
N LEU A 61 -19.40 -16.32 3.28
CA LEU A 61 -20.11 -15.50 2.31
C LEU A 61 -21.01 -16.34 1.41
N HIS A 62 -22.16 -15.78 1.04
CA HIS A 62 -22.96 -16.25 -0.09
C HIS A 62 -22.68 -15.41 -1.33
N THR A 63 -22.46 -16.08 -2.46
CA THR A 63 -22.34 -15.42 -3.76
C THR A 63 -23.64 -14.71 -4.11
N GLY A 64 -23.57 -13.41 -4.37
CA GLY A 64 -24.67 -12.60 -4.86
C GLY A 64 -24.57 -12.30 -6.36
N ARG A 65 -25.57 -11.61 -6.92
CA ARG A 65 -25.57 -11.21 -8.32
C ARG A 65 -24.57 -10.04 -8.58
N SER A 66 -24.53 -9.05 -7.71
CA SER A 66 -23.66 -7.87 -7.80
C SER A 66 -22.83 -7.67 -6.53
N LEU A 67 -23.35 -8.01 -5.38
CA LEU A 67 -22.68 -7.96 -4.08
C LEU A 67 -22.90 -9.29 -3.37
N ASP A 68 -21.84 -9.83 -2.79
CA ASP A 68 -21.94 -11.01 -1.95
C ASP A 68 -22.61 -10.66 -0.60
N ILE A 69 -22.97 -11.66 0.19
CA ILE A 69 -23.63 -11.46 1.49
C ILE A 69 -22.78 -12.10 2.57
N ILE A 70 -22.34 -11.32 3.56
CA ILE A 70 -21.63 -11.84 4.72
C ILE A 70 -22.63 -12.51 5.65
N THR A 71 -22.41 -13.79 5.93
CA THR A 71 -23.23 -14.57 6.87
C THR A 71 -22.57 -14.73 8.22
N GLN A 72 -21.24 -14.89 8.27
CA GLN A 72 -20.44 -14.97 9.49
C GLN A 72 -19.16 -14.15 9.33
N ALA A 73 -18.67 -13.59 10.44
CA ALA A 73 -17.41 -12.89 10.51
C ALA A 73 -16.75 -13.11 11.87
N GLU A 74 -15.50 -13.58 11.86
CA GLU A 74 -14.67 -13.75 13.04
C GLU A 74 -13.38 -12.97 12.90
N VAL A 75 -12.94 -12.29 13.98
CA VAL A 75 -11.72 -11.51 13.96
C VAL A 75 -10.51 -12.41 14.10
N ILE A 76 -9.63 -12.38 13.11
CA ILE A 76 -8.31 -12.99 13.19
C ILE A 76 -7.36 -12.02 13.91
N ARG A 77 -7.30 -10.75 13.47
CA ARG A 77 -6.47 -9.71 14.10
C ARG A 77 -7.01 -8.30 13.84
N PRO A 78 -7.19 -7.48 14.88
CA PRO A 78 -7.67 -6.10 14.75
C PRO A 78 -6.47 -5.14 14.66
N TYR A 79 -5.90 -4.97 13.47
CA TYR A 79 -4.75 -4.06 13.26
C TYR A 79 -5.09 -2.58 13.54
N GLY A 80 -6.36 -2.21 13.55
CA GLY A 80 -6.80 -0.85 13.85
C GLY A 80 -6.75 -0.45 15.32
N GLN A 81 -6.70 -1.40 16.26
CA GLN A 81 -6.79 -1.10 17.70
C GLN A 81 -5.62 -0.24 18.25
N PRO A 82 -4.36 -0.43 17.84
CA PRO A 82 -3.26 0.40 18.32
C PRO A 82 -3.16 1.78 17.64
N LEU A 83 -3.96 2.07 16.61
CA LEU A 83 -3.83 3.27 15.79
C LEU A 83 -4.57 4.53 16.26
N PRO A 84 -5.69 4.47 17.03
CA PRO A 84 -6.54 5.66 17.28
C PRO A 84 -5.89 6.79 18.08
N GLY A 85 -4.81 6.52 18.80
CA GLY A 85 -4.05 7.53 19.57
C GLY A 85 -2.87 8.14 18.82
N ASP A 86 -2.56 7.64 17.62
CA ASP A 86 -1.38 8.01 16.82
C ASP A 86 -1.82 8.42 15.41
N TYR A 87 -2.05 9.72 15.22
CA TYR A 87 -2.54 10.26 13.96
C TYR A 87 -1.62 9.93 12.76
N PRO A 88 -0.28 10.06 12.82
CA PRO A 88 0.63 9.64 11.76
C PRO A 88 0.47 8.17 11.35
N ARG A 89 0.35 7.25 12.31
CA ARG A 89 0.14 5.82 12.02
C ARG A 89 -1.21 5.54 11.43
N TYR A 90 -2.26 6.17 11.96
CA TYR A 90 -3.60 6.03 11.43
C TYR A 90 -3.68 6.47 9.97
N THR A 91 -3.14 7.65 9.64
CA THR A 91 -3.15 8.19 8.28
C THR A 91 -2.30 7.37 7.31
N ALA A 92 -1.14 6.86 7.76
CA ALA A 92 -0.33 5.91 6.99
C ALA A 92 -1.12 4.62 6.70
N GLY A 93 -1.78 4.05 7.69
CA GLY A 93 -2.63 2.87 7.53
C GLY A 93 -3.78 3.10 6.56
N VAL A 94 -4.49 4.23 6.65
CA VAL A 94 -5.56 4.60 5.71
C VAL A 94 -5.01 4.68 4.27
N ALA A 95 -3.83 5.27 4.09
CA ALA A 95 -3.18 5.33 2.77
C ALA A 95 -2.82 3.94 2.24
N MET A 96 -2.41 3.00 3.11
CA MET A 96 -2.16 1.61 2.70
C MET A 96 -3.44 0.90 2.27
N LEU A 97 -4.55 1.04 3.01
CA LEU A 97 -5.84 0.44 2.63
C LEU A 97 -6.32 0.98 1.28
N GLU A 98 -6.27 2.31 1.08
CA GLU A 98 -6.66 2.94 -0.18
C GLU A 98 -5.77 2.48 -1.34
N THR A 99 -4.46 2.39 -1.13
CA THR A 99 -3.50 1.91 -2.12
C THR A 99 -3.78 0.45 -2.50
N ALA A 100 -4.01 -0.43 -1.53
CA ALA A 100 -4.36 -1.82 -1.79
C ALA A 100 -5.65 -1.95 -2.61
N GLU A 101 -6.68 -1.15 -2.30
CA GLU A 101 -7.93 -1.10 -3.09
C GLU A 101 -7.66 -0.68 -4.54
N ARG A 102 -6.75 0.29 -4.76
CA ARG A 102 -6.39 0.80 -6.11
C ARG A 102 -5.60 -0.21 -6.94
N PHE A 103 -4.69 -0.95 -6.32
CA PHE A 103 -3.91 -1.99 -7.02
C PHE A 103 -4.70 -3.29 -7.25
N THR A 104 -5.94 -3.38 -6.77
CA THR A 104 -6.84 -4.50 -7.03
C THR A 104 -8.14 -4.01 -7.68
N PRO A 105 -8.10 -3.43 -8.90
CA PRO A 105 -9.24 -2.77 -9.52
C PRO A 105 -10.34 -3.74 -9.94
N VAL A 106 -10.00 -4.98 -10.25
CA VAL A 106 -10.93 -6.02 -10.66
C VAL A 106 -11.42 -6.81 -9.44
N GLU A 107 -12.74 -6.97 -9.30
CA GLU A 107 -13.32 -7.79 -8.23
C GLU A 107 -13.13 -9.27 -8.54
N LYS A 108 -12.91 -10.05 -7.49
CA LYS A 108 -12.75 -11.53 -7.55
C LYS A 108 -11.55 -12.00 -8.40
N GLU A 109 -10.55 -11.14 -8.57
CA GLU A 109 -9.26 -11.50 -9.14
C GLU A 109 -8.26 -11.74 -8.00
N PRO A 110 -7.65 -12.95 -7.87
CA PRO A 110 -6.74 -13.27 -6.79
C PRO A 110 -5.54 -12.30 -6.72
N ALA A 111 -5.27 -11.74 -5.55
CA ALA A 111 -4.21 -10.77 -5.31
C ALA A 111 -3.43 -11.07 -4.00
N LEU A 112 -3.04 -12.32 -3.81
CA LEU A 112 -2.42 -12.80 -2.57
C LEU A 112 -1.17 -12.00 -2.19
N ARG A 113 -0.30 -11.67 -3.16
CA ARG A 113 0.93 -10.90 -2.88
C ARG A 113 0.61 -9.52 -2.30
N GLN A 114 -0.41 -8.85 -2.85
CA GLN A 114 -0.87 -7.56 -2.35
C GLN A 114 -1.49 -7.67 -0.95
N LEU A 115 -2.27 -8.72 -0.68
CA LEU A 115 -2.81 -8.98 0.66
C LEU A 115 -1.70 -9.20 1.69
N LEU A 116 -0.72 -10.07 1.39
CA LEU A 116 0.38 -10.36 2.32
C LEU A 116 1.24 -9.12 2.60
N LEU A 117 1.45 -8.29 1.58
CA LEU A 117 2.15 -7.03 1.72
C LEU A 117 1.38 -6.06 2.64
N LEU A 118 0.04 -5.95 2.45
CA LEU A 118 -0.82 -5.14 3.31
C LEU A 118 -0.79 -5.62 4.76
N ILE A 119 -0.92 -6.93 5.00
CA ILE A 119 -0.83 -7.53 6.34
C ILE A 119 0.51 -7.18 7.00
N GLY A 120 1.63 -7.32 6.27
CA GLY A 120 2.97 -6.98 6.75
C GLY A 120 3.09 -5.50 7.11
N GLY A 121 2.61 -4.61 6.26
CA GLY A 121 2.61 -3.16 6.50
C GLY A 121 1.77 -2.75 7.72
N LEU A 122 0.55 -3.30 7.85
CA LEU A 122 -0.32 -3.03 9.00
C LEU A 122 0.27 -3.56 10.31
N ARG A 123 0.96 -4.71 10.27
CA ARG A 123 1.70 -5.25 11.42
C ARG A 123 2.82 -4.30 11.82
N ALA A 124 3.67 -3.89 10.88
CA ALA A 124 4.80 -2.98 11.15
C ALA A 124 4.35 -1.63 11.72
N LEU A 125 3.18 -1.10 11.27
CA LEU A 125 2.56 0.08 11.89
C LEU A 125 2.15 -0.18 13.35
N GLY A 126 1.59 -1.36 13.63
CA GLY A 126 1.13 -1.74 14.97
C GLY A 126 2.28 -1.99 15.94
N ASP A 127 3.35 -2.63 15.48
CA ASP A 127 4.54 -2.99 16.28
C ASP A 127 5.37 -1.75 16.67
N ALA A 128 5.23 -0.65 15.92
CA ALA A 128 5.77 0.65 16.26
C ALA A 128 7.31 0.76 16.30
N GLU A 129 8.00 -0.18 15.68
CA GLU A 129 9.47 -0.22 15.65
C GLU A 129 10.07 0.81 14.68
N HIS A 130 9.31 1.17 13.62
CA HIS A 130 9.78 2.07 12.56
C HIS A 130 8.89 3.31 12.44
N ALA A 131 9.43 4.38 11.89
CA ALA A 131 8.68 5.61 11.62
C ALA A 131 7.52 5.33 10.63
N PRO A 132 6.28 5.80 10.90
CA PRO A 132 5.11 5.52 10.06
C PRO A 132 5.29 5.88 8.58
N GLY A 133 5.99 6.99 8.29
CA GLY A 133 6.30 7.41 6.92
C GLY A 133 7.20 6.43 6.18
N LEU A 134 8.22 5.87 6.84
CA LEU A 134 9.08 4.84 6.24
C LEU A 134 8.32 3.55 5.95
N VAL A 135 7.47 3.12 6.89
CA VAL A 135 6.62 1.94 6.70
C VAL A 135 5.66 2.13 5.53
N LEU A 136 5.06 3.33 5.41
CA LEU A 136 4.21 3.67 4.27
C LEU A 136 4.99 3.66 2.95
N ASP A 137 6.13 4.36 2.88
CA ASP A 137 6.92 4.44 1.65
C ASP A 137 7.43 3.06 1.20
N ALA A 138 7.84 2.20 2.15
CA ALA A 138 8.19 0.81 1.87
C ALA A 138 7.00 0.03 1.29
N PHE A 139 5.81 0.20 1.87
CA PHE A 139 4.58 -0.43 1.38
C PHE A 139 4.23 0.05 -0.03
N LEU A 140 4.30 1.36 -0.30
CA LEU A 140 3.99 1.94 -1.62
C LEU A 140 4.96 1.44 -2.70
N LEU A 141 6.27 1.47 -2.44
CA LEU A 141 7.31 0.99 -3.35
C LEU A 141 7.13 -0.51 -3.67
N ARG A 142 6.86 -1.32 -2.66
CA ARG A 142 6.66 -2.77 -2.83
C ARG A 142 5.33 -3.09 -3.50
N SER A 143 4.27 -2.29 -3.26
CA SER A 143 2.99 -2.42 -3.99
C SER A 143 3.18 -2.14 -5.48
N LEU A 144 3.95 -1.11 -5.84
CA LEU A 144 4.36 -0.83 -7.21
C LEU A 144 5.13 -2.01 -7.80
N ALA A 145 6.09 -2.56 -7.06
CA ALA A 145 6.87 -3.72 -7.52
C ALA A 145 6.01 -4.96 -7.75
N VAL A 146 5.06 -5.25 -6.84
CA VAL A 146 4.08 -6.36 -6.98
C VAL A 146 3.21 -6.17 -8.23
N ALA A 147 2.86 -4.92 -8.57
CA ALA A 147 2.10 -4.57 -9.76
C ALA A 147 2.93 -4.53 -11.05
N GLY A 148 4.24 -4.81 -10.99
CA GLY A 148 5.15 -4.79 -12.15
C GLY A 148 5.78 -3.43 -12.45
N TYR A 149 5.63 -2.45 -11.56
CA TYR A 149 6.17 -1.10 -11.69
C TYR A 149 7.32 -0.83 -10.71
N ALA A 150 8.21 -1.81 -10.47
CA ALA A 150 9.40 -1.57 -9.65
C ALA A 150 10.26 -0.47 -10.26
N PRO A 151 10.63 0.59 -9.51
CA PRO A 151 11.49 1.63 -10.07
C PRO A 151 12.90 1.08 -10.30
N ALA A 152 13.48 1.39 -11.48
CA ALA A 152 14.90 1.12 -11.75
C ALA A 152 15.75 2.10 -10.95
N LEU A 153 16.47 1.64 -9.92
CA LEU A 153 17.27 2.49 -9.03
C LEU A 153 18.80 2.30 -9.20
N GLN A 154 19.23 1.17 -9.78
CA GLN A 154 20.63 0.81 -9.93
C GLN A 154 21.08 0.77 -11.39
N GLU A 155 20.17 1.04 -12.30
CA GLU A 155 20.43 1.11 -13.74
C GLU A 155 19.62 2.23 -14.38
N CYS A 156 20.03 2.66 -15.55
CA CYS A 156 19.26 3.65 -16.30
C CYS A 156 17.97 3.05 -16.84
N ALA A 157 16.83 3.55 -16.39
CA ALA A 157 15.50 3.08 -16.80
C ALA A 157 15.22 3.17 -18.32
N ARG A 158 16.03 3.93 -19.08
CA ARG A 158 15.89 4.06 -20.53
C ARG A 158 16.84 3.21 -21.33
N CYS A 159 18.13 3.18 -20.99
CA CYS A 159 19.14 2.48 -21.78
C CYS A 159 19.74 1.25 -21.10
N GLY A 160 19.31 0.93 -19.87
CA GLY A 160 19.78 -0.23 -19.11
C GLY A 160 21.24 -0.12 -18.64
N ALA A 161 21.91 1.02 -18.84
CA ALA A 161 23.29 1.17 -18.38
C ALA A 161 23.34 1.13 -16.85
N PRO A 162 24.15 0.26 -16.23
CA PRO A 162 24.25 0.17 -14.78
C PRO A 162 24.86 1.44 -14.20
N GLU A 163 24.57 1.71 -12.93
CA GLU A 163 25.22 2.79 -12.20
C GLU A 163 26.73 2.52 -12.07
N SER A 164 27.53 3.59 -12.10
CA SER A 164 28.98 3.50 -11.91
C SER A 164 29.26 3.08 -10.46
N GLY A 165 29.52 1.79 -10.29
CA GLY A 165 29.93 1.20 -9.01
C GLY A 165 31.43 1.04 -8.91
N VAL A 166 31.88 0.19 -7.98
CA VAL A 166 33.29 -0.13 -7.67
C VAL A 166 34.09 -0.64 -8.89
N THR A 167 33.43 -1.12 -9.94
CA THR A 167 34.07 -1.65 -11.17
C THR A 167 34.37 -0.61 -12.24
N GLY A 168 33.97 0.64 -12.07
CA GLY A 168 34.31 1.75 -13.00
C GLY A 168 33.63 1.72 -14.37
N SER A 169 32.84 0.68 -14.70
CA SER A 169 32.26 0.46 -16.03
C SER A 169 30.83 0.93 -16.22
N GLY A 170 30.24 1.62 -15.24
CA GLY A 170 28.85 2.10 -15.29
C GLY A 170 28.71 3.57 -15.65
N ARG A 171 27.48 4.07 -15.69
CA ARG A 171 27.14 5.49 -15.88
C ARG A 171 26.59 6.09 -14.59
N ARG A 172 26.91 7.34 -14.35
CA ARG A 172 26.28 8.08 -13.25
C ARG A 172 24.79 8.27 -13.55
N LEU A 173 23.95 8.03 -12.54
CA LEU A 173 22.48 8.17 -12.63
C LEU A 173 22.04 9.43 -11.84
N PRO A 174 22.15 10.65 -12.41
CA PRO A 174 21.97 11.88 -11.67
C PRO A 174 20.51 12.29 -11.50
N ALA A 175 19.56 11.60 -12.13
CA ALA A 175 18.18 12.04 -12.13
C ALA A 175 17.18 10.89 -12.03
N PHE A 176 16.03 11.16 -11.42
CA PHE A 176 14.88 10.28 -11.35
C PHE A 176 13.79 10.80 -12.28
N ALA A 177 13.40 10.01 -13.26
CA ALA A 177 12.37 10.35 -14.24
C ALA A 177 11.18 9.41 -14.06
N VAL A 178 10.11 9.92 -13.47
CA VAL A 178 8.86 9.20 -13.20
C VAL A 178 8.33 8.49 -14.45
N ALA A 179 8.23 9.22 -15.56
CA ALA A 179 7.75 8.68 -16.83
C ALA A 179 8.68 7.64 -17.48
N ALA A 180 9.97 7.61 -17.09
CA ALA A 180 10.92 6.60 -17.56
C ALA A 180 10.93 5.34 -16.69
N GLY A 181 10.35 5.40 -15.51
CA GLY A 181 10.29 4.26 -14.60
C GLY A 181 11.44 4.21 -13.58
N GLY A 182 12.20 5.29 -13.34
CA GLY A 182 13.28 5.27 -12.36
C GLY A 182 14.43 6.23 -12.63
N MET A 183 15.62 5.85 -12.17
CA MET A 183 16.84 6.61 -12.38
C MET A 183 17.28 6.63 -13.85
N VAL A 184 17.84 7.75 -14.30
CA VAL A 184 18.33 7.89 -15.68
C VAL A 184 19.71 8.53 -15.71
N CYS A 185 20.53 8.12 -16.69
CA CYS A 185 21.83 8.72 -16.93
C CYS A 185 21.70 10.12 -17.58
N ALA A 186 22.78 10.88 -17.61
CA ALA A 186 22.79 12.25 -18.15
C ALA A 186 22.29 12.32 -19.59
N SER A 187 22.64 11.34 -20.43
CA SER A 187 22.24 11.29 -21.85
C SER A 187 20.75 10.97 -22.06
N CYS A 188 20.12 10.28 -21.08
CA CYS A 188 18.70 9.88 -21.14
C CYS A 188 17.78 10.78 -20.31
N ARG A 189 18.34 11.75 -19.60
CA ARG A 189 17.59 12.64 -18.70
C ARG A 189 16.58 13.52 -19.47
N PRO A 190 15.28 13.40 -19.22
CA PRO A 190 14.29 14.29 -19.79
C PRO A 190 14.24 15.64 -19.02
N PRO A 191 13.69 16.69 -19.63
CA PRO A 191 13.36 17.93 -18.91
C PRO A 191 12.45 17.65 -17.72
N GLY A 192 12.65 18.35 -16.61
CA GLY A 192 11.82 18.22 -15.40
C GLY A 192 12.12 16.97 -14.54
N ALA A 193 13.08 16.11 -14.90
CA ALA A 193 13.48 15.00 -14.05
C ALA A 193 14.10 15.50 -12.74
N ALA A 194 13.68 14.91 -11.61
CA ALA A 194 14.21 15.23 -10.29
C ALA A 194 15.69 14.83 -10.19
N SER A 195 16.44 15.49 -9.31
CA SER A 195 17.85 15.14 -9.02
C SER A 195 17.99 14.76 -7.55
N PRO A 196 17.57 13.54 -7.17
CA PRO A 196 17.60 13.11 -5.78
C PRO A 196 19.02 13.01 -5.25
N ALA A 197 19.19 13.27 -3.96
CA ALA A 197 20.44 13.01 -3.27
C ALA A 197 20.76 11.49 -3.27
N ALA A 198 22.04 11.13 -3.36
CA ALA A 198 22.44 9.72 -3.34
C ALA A 198 21.92 8.96 -2.10
N PRO A 199 21.92 9.53 -0.86
CA PRO A 199 21.31 8.89 0.28
C PRO A 199 19.78 8.65 0.13
N THR A 200 19.07 9.48 -0.62
CA THR A 200 17.64 9.28 -0.91
C THR A 200 17.41 8.06 -1.80
N VAL A 201 18.23 7.89 -2.84
CA VAL A 201 18.16 6.71 -3.71
C VAL A 201 18.53 5.44 -2.91
N ALA A 202 19.55 5.51 -2.06
CA ALA A 202 19.92 4.43 -1.17
C ALA A 202 18.79 4.08 -0.18
N LEU A 203 18.06 5.07 0.35
CA LEU A 203 16.88 4.85 1.17
C LEU A 203 15.76 4.14 0.40
N MET A 204 15.48 4.54 -0.84
CA MET A 204 14.47 3.86 -1.67
C MET A 204 14.84 2.37 -1.89
N LEU A 205 16.12 2.07 -2.12
CA LEU A 205 16.62 0.68 -2.23
C LEU A 205 16.44 -0.09 -0.92
N ALA A 206 16.81 0.51 0.21
CA ALA A 206 16.64 -0.09 1.54
C ALA A 206 15.17 -0.41 1.84
N LEU A 207 14.26 0.52 1.52
CA LEU A 207 12.81 0.32 1.69
C LEU A 207 12.26 -0.79 0.79
N LEU A 208 12.78 -0.95 -0.43
CA LEU A 208 12.41 -2.04 -1.32
C LEU A 208 12.92 -3.40 -0.81
N SER A 209 14.18 -3.47 -0.38
CA SER A 209 14.82 -4.72 0.06
C SER A 209 14.43 -5.13 1.49
N GLY A 210 14.01 -4.18 2.34
CA GLY A 210 13.71 -4.43 3.76
C GLY A 210 14.90 -4.22 4.68
N ASP A 211 15.88 -3.47 4.26
CA ASP A 211 17.00 -3.03 5.09
C ASP A 211 16.55 -1.89 6.02
N TRP A 212 15.87 -2.29 7.11
CA TRP A 212 15.35 -1.35 8.09
C TRP A 212 16.45 -0.65 8.90
N ASP A 213 17.59 -1.32 9.12
CA ASP A 213 18.73 -0.71 9.80
C ASP A 213 19.24 0.52 9.06
N MET A 214 19.28 0.45 7.74
CA MET A 214 19.66 1.58 6.89
C MET A 214 18.53 2.62 6.82
N ALA A 215 17.29 2.19 6.67
CA ALA A 215 16.15 3.09 6.58
C ALA A 215 15.95 3.93 7.83
N ASP A 216 16.05 3.34 9.02
CA ASP A 216 15.87 4.04 10.31
C ASP A 216 16.99 5.03 10.63
N ARG A 217 18.20 4.82 10.11
CA ARG A 217 19.32 5.77 10.26
C ARG A 217 19.26 6.93 9.27
N SER A 218 18.32 6.92 8.31
CA SER A 218 18.20 7.97 7.30
C SER A 218 17.85 9.31 7.93
N GLU A 219 18.39 10.39 7.36
CA GLU A 219 18.09 11.75 7.81
C GLU A 219 16.70 12.20 7.34
N ARG A 220 16.05 13.06 8.12
CA ARG A 220 14.72 13.61 7.83
C ARG A 220 14.62 14.20 6.41
N ARG A 221 15.64 14.96 5.96
CA ARG A 221 15.63 15.56 4.61
C ARG A 221 15.51 14.52 3.49
N HIS A 222 16.20 13.36 3.65
CA HIS A 222 16.17 12.28 2.67
C HIS A 222 14.85 11.49 2.74
N ARG A 223 14.23 11.38 3.92
CA ARG A 223 12.89 10.80 4.08
C ARG A 223 11.83 11.66 3.36
N VAL A 224 11.87 12.99 3.54
CA VAL A 224 10.95 13.92 2.87
C VAL A 224 11.10 13.84 1.36
N GLU A 225 12.34 13.84 0.85
CA GLU A 225 12.62 13.71 -0.58
C GLU A 225 12.15 12.36 -1.12
N CYS A 226 12.43 11.26 -0.41
CA CYS A 226 11.98 9.91 -0.74
C CYS A 226 10.45 9.84 -0.84
N SER A 227 9.74 10.29 0.20
CA SER A 227 8.27 10.31 0.20
C SER A 227 7.69 11.13 -0.95
N GLY A 228 8.35 12.25 -1.32
CA GLY A 228 7.96 13.04 -2.49
C GLY A 228 8.07 12.27 -3.81
N LEU A 229 9.20 11.60 -4.01
CA LEU A 229 9.46 10.80 -5.21
C LEU A 229 8.52 9.58 -5.29
N VAL A 230 8.35 8.86 -4.19
CA VAL A 230 7.45 7.70 -4.10
C VAL A 230 6.02 8.10 -4.41
N ALA A 231 5.54 9.21 -3.82
CA ALA A 231 4.18 9.71 -4.09
C ALA A 231 3.99 10.13 -5.55
N ALA A 232 4.97 10.83 -6.15
CA ALA A 232 4.92 11.22 -7.56
C ALA A 232 4.93 10.00 -8.49
N TYR A 233 5.75 9.00 -8.17
CA TYR A 233 5.86 7.77 -8.93
C TYR A 233 4.58 6.93 -8.84
N LEU A 234 4.02 6.78 -7.64
CA LEU A 234 2.73 6.13 -7.42
C LEU A 234 1.60 6.82 -8.19
N GLN A 235 1.53 8.16 -8.11
CA GLN A 235 0.50 8.93 -8.80
C GLN A 235 0.59 8.79 -10.33
N TRP A 236 1.77 8.65 -10.89
CA TRP A 236 1.98 8.42 -12.32
C TRP A 236 1.39 7.09 -12.79
N HIS A 237 1.57 6.02 -11.99
CA HIS A 237 1.10 4.67 -12.34
C HIS A 237 -0.37 4.43 -11.97
N LEU A 238 -0.92 5.22 -11.04
CA LEU A 238 -2.33 5.20 -10.71
C LEU A 238 -3.00 6.35 -11.43
N GLU A 239 -3.91 6.09 -12.36
CA GLU A 239 -4.66 7.13 -13.12
C GLU A 239 -5.39 8.14 -12.21
N HIS A 240 -5.55 7.82 -10.93
CA HIS A 240 -6.19 8.66 -9.91
C HIS A 240 -5.32 8.75 -8.65
N SER A 241 -5.19 9.95 -8.10
CA SER A 241 -4.44 10.20 -6.86
C SER A 241 -5.03 9.44 -5.66
N ILE A 242 -4.15 8.96 -4.79
CA ILE A 242 -4.52 8.42 -3.47
C ILE A 242 -4.93 9.60 -2.57
N ARG A 243 -6.20 9.67 -2.20
CA ARG A 243 -6.76 10.82 -1.44
C ARG A 243 -6.16 10.94 -0.04
N SER A 244 -5.89 9.81 0.59
CA SER A 244 -5.35 9.75 1.96
C SER A 244 -3.91 10.23 2.07
N LEU A 245 -3.08 10.18 1.00
CA LEU A 245 -1.68 10.64 1.02
C LEU A 245 -1.52 12.12 1.40
N ARG A 246 -2.52 12.96 1.12
CA ARG A 246 -2.49 14.38 1.53
C ARG A 246 -2.56 14.61 3.05
N HIS A 247 -3.00 13.61 3.81
CA HIS A 247 -3.15 13.66 5.26
C HIS A 247 -1.97 13.01 6.00
N VAL A 248 -1.05 12.37 5.26
CA VAL A 248 0.15 11.76 5.84
C VAL A 248 1.17 12.84 6.12
N GLU A 249 1.60 12.95 7.38
CA GLU A 249 2.70 13.82 7.75
C GLU A 249 4.01 13.27 7.17
N ARG A 250 4.68 14.09 6.36
CA ARG A 250 6.00 13.80 5.79
C ARG A 250 7.06 14.34 6.75
N VAL A 251 7.40 13.54 7.75
CA VAL A 251 8.35 13.94 8.82
C VAL A 251 9.74 13.41 8.53
#